data_12f0da966e6792f00e35c471891e5003
#
_entry.id   12f0da966e6792f00e35c471891e5003
#
_cell.length_a   1.000
_cell.length_b   1.000
_cell.length_c   1.000
_cell.angle_alpha   90.00
_cell.angle_beta   90.00
_cell.angle_gamma   90.00
#
_symmetry.space_group_name_H-M   'P 1'
#
loop_
_entity.id
_entity.type
_entity.pdbx_description
1 polymer ?
#
loop_
_entity_poly.entity_id
_entity_poly.type
_entity_poly.pdbx_seq_one_letter_code
_entity_poly.pdbx_strand_id
1 'polypeptide(L)'
;MAKCLIVYASKYGSTKEVAQAVADGLGADIASAAVDPDVRPYDLVVIGSPIYGGDYLEPIKDFLRANKPYLAKRKVAAFITAAAHWQRDVGLTGEEDELLFTQQDYADGLAKLAGGDCMDCRGFGGRLVPQDLDDADRGMLEWFYRFLMHEPLQGFDLLDLPSAYRWGEELRETLAG
;
A
#
# COMPACT_ATOMS: atom_id res chain seq x y z
N MET A 1 -25.79 1.30 7.58
CA MET A 1 -24.46 1.81 7.17
C MET A 1 -23.70 0.67 6.51
N ALA A 2 -22.97 0.95 5.43
CA ALA A 2 -22.11 -0.03 4.78
C ALA A 2 -21.03 -0.50 5.75
N LYS A 3 -20.74 -1.80 5.74
CA LYS A 3 -19.72 -2.40 6.59
C LYS A 3 -18.39 -2.43 5.84
N CYS A 4 -17.35 -1.87 6.40
CA CYS A 4 -16.06 -1.69 5.74
C CYS A 4 -14.95 -2.39 6.50
N LEU A 5 -13.99 -2.97 5.77
CA LEU A 5 -12.81 -3.62 6.32
C LEU A 5 -11.56 -3.09 5.62
N ILE A 6 -10.55 -2.73 6.40
CA ILE A 6 -9.19 -2.49 5.89
C ILE A 6 -8.36 -3.77 6.12
N VAL A 7 -7.79 -4.30 5.04
CA VAL A 7 -6.84 -5.43 5.12
C VAL A 7 -5.47 -4.93 4.65
N TYR A 8 -4.45 -5.08 5.49
CA TYR A 8 -3.12 -4.57 5.18
C TYR A 8 -2.02 -5.59 5.49
N ALA A 9 -0.89 -5.44 4.81
CA ALA A 9 0.39 -6.01 5.23
C ALA A 9 1.36 -4.88 5.55
N SER A 10 2.26 -5.09 6.50
CA SER A 10 3.28 -4.12 6.89
C SER A 10 4.49 -4.84 7.46
N LYS A 11 5.69 -4.42 7.09
CA LYS A 11 6.95 -4.97 7.64
C LYS A 11 7.50 -4.06 8.73
N TYR A 12 7.56 -2.75 8.50
CA TYR A 12 8.16 -1.76 9.40
C TYR A 12 7.16 -0.74 9.97
N GLY A 13 5.86 -0.96 9.81
CA GLY A 13 4.83 -0.18 10.48
C GLY A 13 4.16 0.91 9.64
N SER A 14 4.80 1.50 8.64
CA SER A 14 4.25 2.62 7.85
C SER A 14 2.88 2.32 7.26
N THR A 15 2.73 1.18 6.59
CA THR A 15 1.45 0.77 5.99
C THR A 15 0.37 0.55 7.06
N LYS A 16 0.75 0.06 8.24
CA LYS A 16 -0.19 -0.10 9.36
C LYS A 16 -0.69 1.24 9.87
N GLU A 17 0.18 2.25 9.99
CA GLU A 17 -0.21 3.60 10.43
C GLU A 17 -1.16 4.24 9.41
N VAL A 18 -0.86 4.14 8.10
CA VAL A 18 -1.75 4.60 7.03
C VAL A 18 -3.09 3.85 7.07
N ALA A 19 -3.07 2.51 7.20
CA ALA A 19 -4.27 1.69 7.31
C ALA A 19 -5.16 2.12 8.48
N GLN A 20 -4.57 2.43 9.64
CA GLN A 20 -5.31 2.92 10.81
C GLN A 20 -5.93 4.29 10.54
N ALA A 21 -5.19 5.23 9.94
CA ALA A 21 -5.73 6.54 9.61
C ALA A 21 -6.90 6.46 8.62
N VAL A 22 -6.80 5.60 7.59
CA VAL A 22 -7.91 5.34 6.65
C VAL A 22 -9.09 4.71 7.37
N ALA A 23 -8.86 3.74 8.26
CA ALA A 23 -9.93 3.08 9.03
C ALA A 23 -10.67 4.08 9.93
N ASP A 24 -9.95 4.97 10.60
CA ASP A 24 -10.53 6.00 11.46
C ASP A 24 -11.41 6.97 10.65
N GLY A 25 -10.97 7.40 9.46
CA GLY A 25 -11.74 8.28 8.56
C GLY A 25 -12.97 7.59 7.96
N LEU A 26 -12.83 6.34 7.56
CA LEU A 26 -13.90 5.54 6.95
C LEU A 26 -14.91 5.00 7.99
N GLY A 27 -14.47 4.81 9.23
CA GLY A 27 -15.24 4.08 10.25
C GLY A 27 -15.23 2.58 10.01
N ALA A 28 -14.08 2.02 9.62
CA ALA A 28 -13.93 0.63 9.20
C ALA A 28 -13.26 -0.24 10.28
N ASP A 29 -13.56 -1.54 10.24
CA ASP A 29 -12.74 -2.54 10.92
C ASP A 29 -11.36 -2.64 10.24
N ILE A 30 -10.34 -3.07 10.98
CA ILE A 30 -8.97 -3.21 10.47
C ILE A 30 -8.38 -4.57 10.84
N ALA A 31 -7.72 -5.23 9.90
CA ALA A 31 -7.06 -6.51 10.10
C ALA A 31 -5.76 -6.64 9.29
N SER A 32 -4.80 -7.37 9.83
CA SER A 32 -3.62 -7.78 9.05
C SER A 32 -4.00 -8.91 8.09
N ALA A 33 -3.44 -8.87 6.88
CA ALA A 33 -3.61 -9.94 5.88
C ALA A 33 -3.09 -11.30 6.39
N ALA A 34 -2.11 -11.29 7.29
CA ALA A 34 -1.52 -12.52 7.85
C ALA A 34 -2.50 -13.38 8.67
N VAL A 35 -3.62 -12.81 9.14
CA VAL A 35 -4.66 -13.57 9.87
C VAL A 35 -5.81 -14.03 8.98
N ASP A 36 -5.74 -13.78 7.67
CA ASP A 36 -6.76 -14.12 6.66
C ASP A 36 -8.19 -13.80 7.13
N PRO A 37 -8.53 -12.49 7.31
CA PRO A 37 -9.82 -12.09 7.84
C PRO A 37 -10.96 -12.44 6.89
N ASP A 38 -12.12 -12.81 7.45
CA ASP A 38 -13.32 -13.09 6.66
C ASP A 38 -13.88 -11.79 6.02
N VAL A 39 -13.84 -11.70 4.72
CA VAL A 39 -14.34 -10.54 3.95
C VAL A 39 -15.84 -10.59 3.64
N ARG A 40 -16.49 -11.73 3.86
CA ARG A 40 -17.89 -11.95 3.46
C ARG A 40 -18.90 -11.00 4.11
N PRO A 41 -18.71 -10.56 5.36
CA PRO A 41 -19.65 -9.63 6.02
C PRO A 41 -19.54 -8.17 5.55
N TYR A 42 -18.56 -7.83 4.68
CA TYR A 42 -18.25 -6.45 4.36
C TYR A 42 -18.72 -6.05 2.96
N ASP A 43 -19.18 -4.81 2.83
CA ASP A 43 -19.63 -4.20 1.57
C ASP A 43 -18.46 -3.60 0.79
N LEU A 44 -17.49 -3.02 1.52
CA LEU A 44 -16.22 -2.49 0.99
C LEU A 44 -15.03 -3.17 1.69
N VAL A 45 -14.07 -3.59 0.90
CA VAL A 45 -12.76 -4.04 1.39
C VAL A 45 -11.67 -3.12 0.83
N VAL A 46 -10.96 -2.42 1.71
CA VAL A 46 -9.79 -1.61 1.36
C VAL A 46 -8.54 -2.43 1.59
N ILE A 47 -7.66 -2.48 0.60
CA ILE A 47 -6.48 -3.34 0.59
C ILE A 47 -5.23 -2.47 0.59
N GLY A 48 -4.31 -2.70 1.55
CA GLY A 48 -3.10 -1.92 1.71
C GLY A 48 -1.83 -2.77 1.69
N SER A 49 -0.83 -2.36 0.89
CA SER A 49 0.49 -3.00 0.83
C SER A 49 1.61 -1.97 0.72
N PRO A 50 2.75 -2.19 1.37
CA PRO A 50 3.96 -1.48 0.99
C PRO A 50 4.50 -2.06 -0.33
N ILE A 51 5.35 -1.30 -1.01
CA ILE A 51 6.12 -1.76 -2.16
C ILE A 51 7.56 -2.01 -1.74
N TYR A 52 8.00 -3.25 -1.88
CA TYR A 52 9.37 -3.68 -1.64
C TYR A 52 9.93 -4.36 -2.89
N GLY A 53 11.07 -3.85 -3.39
CA GLY A 53 11.69 -4.42 -4.59
C GLY A 53 10.78 -4.42 -5.82
N GLY A 54 9.85 -3.46 -5.91
CA GLY A 54 8.90 -3.38 -7.01
C GLY A 54 7.68 -4.32 -6.90
N ASP A 55 7.44 -4.94 -5.75
CA ASP A 55 6.33 -5.89 -5.57
C ASP A 55 5.60 -5.68 -4.22
N TYR A 56 4.39 -6.24 -4.13
CA TYR A 56 3.58 -6.27 -2.91
C TYR A 56 4.11 -7.32 -1.94
N LEU A 57 3.86 -7.15 -0.64
CA LEU A 57 4.21 -8.16 0.35
C LEU A 57 3.42 -9.45 0.16
N GLU A 58 4.10 -10.58 0.38
CA GLU A 58 3.52 -11.92 0.18
C GLU A 58 2.21 -12.15 0.96
N PRO A 59 2.05 -11.71 2.23
CA PRO A 59 0.78 -11.87 2.94
C PRO A 59 -0.42 -11.22 2.23
N ILE A 60 -0.24 -10.09 1.53
CA ILE A 60 -1.32 -9.48 0.73
C ILE A 60 -1.62 -10.32 -0.51
N LYS A 61 -0.59 -10.83 -1.18
CA LYS A 61 -0.79 -11.69 -2.38
C LYS A 61 -1.51 -12.98 -2.02
N ASP A 62 -1.16 -13.60 -0.89
CA ASP A 62 -1.83 -14.81 -0.37
C ASP A 62 -3.28 -14.54 -0.02
N PHE A 63 -3.54 -13.46 0.73
CA PHE A 63 -4.89 -13.02 1.06
C PHE A 63 -5.75 -12.78 -0.20
N LEU A 64 -5.21 -12.10 -1.21
CA LEU A 64 -5.93 -11.85 -2.46
C LEU A 64 -6.23 -13.13 -3.22
N ARG A 65 -5.28 -14.08 -3.28
CA ARG A 65 -5.50 -15.39 -3.91
C ARG A 65 -6.62 -16.18 -3.22
N ALA A 66 -6.60 -16.24 -1.90
CA ALA A 66 -7.58 -16.97 -1.10
C ALA A 66 -8.99 -16.36 -1.20
N ASN A 67 -9.08 -15.02 -1.23
CA ASN A 67 -10.35 -14.30 -1.14
C ASN A 67 -10.89 -13.78 -2.47
N LYS A 68 -10.19 -14.02 -3.59
CA LYS A 68 -10.56 -13.53 -4.93
C LYS A 68 -12.04 -13.77 -5.32
N PRO A 69 -12.66 -14.95 -5.09
CA PRO A 69 -14.06 -15.19 -5.46
C PRO A 69 -15.06 -14.33 -4.68
N TYR A 70 -14.67 -13.87 -3.49
CA TYR A 70 -15.49 -13.03 -2.63
C TYR A 70 -15.27 -11.55 -2.95
N LEU A 71 -14.01 -11.14 -3.11
CA LEU A 71 -13.62 -9.76 -3.45
C LEU A 71 -14.19 -9.34 -4.80
N ALA A 72 -14.21 -10.24 -5.79
CA ALA A 72 -14.79 -9.98 -7.12
C ALA A 72 -16.27 -9.56 -7.09
N LYS A 73 -16.96 -9.74 -5.97
CA LYS A 73 -18.39 -9.39 -5.78
C LYS A 73 -18.58 -8.21 -4.84
N ARG A 74 -17.51 -7.50 -4.49
CA ARG A 74 -17.51 -6.42 -3.51
C ARG A 74 -16.98 -5.13 -4.13
N LYS A 75 -17.33 -4.01 -3.49
CA LYS A 75 -16.57 -2.77 -3.70
C LYS A 75 -15.20 -2.95 -3.10
N VAL A 76 -14.18 -2.51 -3.81
CA VAL A 76 -12.80 -2.52 -3.34
C VAL A 76 -12.18 -1.14 -3.48
N ALA A 77 -11.26 -0.82 -2.61
CA ALA A 77 -10.34 0.29 -2.78
C ALA A 77 -8.93 -0.22 -2.45
N ALA A 78 -7.91 0.43 -2.96
CA ALA A 78 -6.55 -0.02 -2.71
C ALA A 78 -5.63 1.16 -2.40
N PHE A 79 -4.66 0.92 -1.53
CA PHE A 79 -3.58 1.87 -1.33
C PHE A 79 -2.23 1.16 -1.24
N ILE A 80 -1.20 1.89 -1.61
CA ILE A 80 0.17 1.47 -1.37
C ILE A 80 0.91 2.49 -0.52
N THR A 81 1.94 2.03 0.17
CA THR A 81 2.95 2.90 0.77
C THR A 81 4.29 2.63 0.11
N ALA A 82 4.99 3.69 -0.27
CA ALA A 82 6.31 3.58 -0.87
C ALA A 82 7.29 4.57 -0.25
N ALA A 83 8.53 4.13 -0.13
CA ALA A 83 9.61 4.89 0.48
C ALA A 83 10.11 6.03 -0.40
N ALA A 84 9.75 6.07 -1.68
CA ALA A 84 10.26 7.04 -2.61
C ALA A 84 9.13 7.74 -3.35
N HIS A 85 9.28 9.04 -3.55
CA HIS A 85 8.67 9.75 -4.65
C HIS A 85 9.37 9.28 -5.96
N TRP A 86 9.11 8.05 -6.37
CA TRP A 86 9.50 7.60 -7.70
C TRP A 86 8.62 8.32 -8.74
N GLN A 87 8.71 9.63 -8.74
CA GLN A 87 8.14 10.48 -9.77
C GLN A 87 9.21 10.92 -10.79
N ARG A 88 10.44 10.42 -10.70
CA ARG A 88 11.47 10.77 -11.67
C ARG A 88 12.49 9.68 -11.89
N ASP A 89 12.52 9.18 -13.13
CA ASP A 89 13.63 9.19 -14.05
C ASP A 89 15.00 8.70 -13.50
N VAL A 90 15.01 7.63 -12.73
CA VAL A 90 16.21 6.85 -12.64
C VAL A 90 15.87 5.46 -13.12
N GLY A 91 15.74 5.30 -14.43
CA GLY A 91 15.80 3.99 -15.03
C GLY A 91 17.08 3.30 -14.55
N LEU A 92 17.00 2.05 -14.13
CA LEU A 92 18.17 1.27 -13.70
C LEU A 92 19.25 1.20 -14.80
N THR A 93 18.94 1.60 -16.01
CA THR A 93 19.81 1.62 -17.19
C THR A 93 20.21 3.02 -17.66
N GLY A 94 19.60 4.10 -17.11
CA GLY A 94 19.88 5.47 -17.53
C GLY A 94 19.30 5.86 -18.89
N GLU A 95 18.42 5.05 -19.47
CA GLU A 95 17.70 5.37 -20.70
C GLU A 95 16.32 5.98 -20.36
N GLU A 96 15.98 7.09 -21.04
CA GLU A 96 14.80 7.94 -20.75
C GLU A 96 13.44 7.30 -21.04
N ASP A 97 13.37 6.05 -21.51
CA ASP A 97 12.17 5.38 -22.01
C ASP A 97 11.72 4.15 -21.20
N GLU A 98 12.29 3.85 -20.03
CA GLU A 98 11.75 2.77 -19.20
C GLU A 98 10.50 3.22 -18.48
N LEU A 99 9.40 2.49 -18.71
CA LEU A 99 8.11 2.59 -18.03
C LEU A 99 8.31 2.40 -16.51
N LEU A 100 8.54 3.50 -15.81
CA LEU A 100 8.58 3.50 -14.34
C LEU A 100 7.14 3.41 -13.83
N PHE A 101 6.84 2.37 -13.06
CA PHE A 101 5.58 2.27 -12.35
C PHE A 101 5.51 3.38 -11.31
N THR A 102 4.47 4.20 -11.39
CA THR A 102 4.18 5.22 -10.39
C THR A 102 3.52 4.58 -9.16
N GLN A 103 3.44 5.31 -8.06
CA GLN A 103 2.65 4.88 -6.89
C GLN A 103 1.19 4.58 -7.28
N GLN A 104 0.63 5.36 -8.22
CA GLN A 104 -0.73 5.14 -8.70
C GLN A 104 -0.84 3.82 -9.49
N ASP A 105 0.13 3.50 -10.35
CA ASP A 105 0.12 2.24 -11.10
C ASP A 105 0.14 1.03 -10.17
N TYR A 106 0.91 1.09 -9.07
CA TYR A 106 0.91 0.03 -8.06
C TYR A 106 -0.42 -0.04 -7.30
N ALA A 107 -1.02 1.09 -6.93
CA ALA A 107 -2.31 1.10 -6.25
C ALA A 107 -3.42 0.51 -7.15
N ASP A 108 -3.47 0.93 -8.42
CA ASP A 108 -4.38 0.40 -9.43
C ASP A 108 -4.15 -1.08 -9.70
N GLY A 109 -2.89 -1.50 -9.76
CA GLY A 109 -2.50 -2.90 -9.90
C GLY A 109 -2.98 -3.77 -8.75
N LEU A 110 -2.90 -3.26 -7.51
CA LEU A 110 -3.38 -3.96 -6.32
C LEU A 110 -4.91 -4.17 -6.35
N ALA A 111 -5.67 -3.14 -6.73
CA ALA A 111 -7.11 -3.24 -6.91
C ALA A 111 -7.49 -4.23 -8.03
N LYS A 112 -6.75 -4.23 -9.13
CA LYS A 112 -6.92 -5.18 -10.24
C LYS A 112 -6.71 -6.64 -9.81
N LEU A 113 -5.74 -6.89 -8.94
CA LEU A 113 -5.50 -8.22 -8.37
C LEU A 113 -6.67 -8.70 -7.50
N ALA A 114 -7.29 -7.78 -6.77
CA ALA A 114 -8.50 -8.06 -5.97
C ALA A 114 -9.69 -8.43 -6.85
N GLY A 115 -9.83 -7.82 -8.02
CA GLY A 115 -10.84 -8.16 -9.03
C GLY A 115 -12.25 -7.74 -8.69
N GLY A 116 -12.45 -6.85 -7.71
CA GLY A 116 -13.74 -6.27 -7.36
C GLY A 116 -14.06 -4.98 -8.14
N ASP A 117 -15.19 -4.35 -7.78
CA ASP A 117 -15.55 -3.03 -8.29
C ASP A 117 -14.71 -1.97 -7.59
N CYS A 118 -13.69 -1.45 -8.28
CA CYS A 118 -12.74 -0.51 -7.72
C CYS A 118 -13.37 0.88 -7.57
N MET A 119 -13.47 1.34 -6.32
CA MET A 119 -13.99 2.66 -6.00
C MET A 119 -12.92 3.75 -6.16
N ASP A 120 -11.75 3.53 -5.61
CA ASP A 120 -10.61 4.46 -5.66
C ASP A 120 -9.30 3.77 -5.28
N CYS A 121 -8.18 4.32 -5.77
CA CYS A 121 -6.85 3.81 -5.51
C CYS A 121 -5.89 4.97 -5.20
N ARG A 122 -5.03 4.80 -4.19
CA ARG A 122 -4.15 5.89 -3.76
C ARG A 122 -2.77 5.42 -3.30
N GLY A 123 -1.74 6.18 -3.68
CA GLY A 123 -0.39 6.02 -3.15
C GLY A 123 -0.13 6.97 -1.99
N PHE A 124 0.53 6.48 -0.93
CA PHE A 124 0.99 7.28 0.21
C PHE A 124 2.50 7.16 0.38
N GLY A 125 3.10 8.20 0.96
CA GLY A 125 4.49 8.14 1.39
C GLY A 125 4.68 7.10 2.50
N GLY A 126 5.88 6.52 2.56
CA GLY A 126 6.30 5.64 3.64
C GLY A 126 7.34 6.30 4.55
N ARG A 127 7.82 5.53 5.52
CA ARG A 127 8.92 5.93 6.41
C ARG A 127 10.06 4.92 6.29
N LEU A 128 11.28 5.40 6.28
CA LEU A 128 12.48 4.60 6.37
C LEU A 128 13.29 4.98 7.60
N VAL A 129 13.45 4.04 8.52
CA VAL A 129 14.30 4.18 9.71
C VAL A 129 15.41 3.14 9.57
N PRO A 130 16.63 3.51 9.17
CA PRO A 130 17.71 2.55 8.89
C PRO A 130 18.04 1.62 10.07
N GLN A 131 17.86 2.10 11.30
CA GLN A 131 18.11 1.31 12.52
C GLN A 131 17.11 0.17 12.72
N ASP A 132 15.89 0.29 12.19
CA ASP A 132 14.82 -0.69 12.34
C ASP A 132 14.86 -1.78 11.27
N LEU A 133 15.69 -1.59 10.23
CA LEU A 133 15.83 -2.57 9.15
C LEU A 133 16.53 -3.85 9.64
N ASP A 134 16.03 -4.98 9.16
CA ASP A 134 16.79 -6.22 9.29
C ASP A 134 18.07 -6.18 8.44
N ASP A 135 18.99 -7.12 8.67
CA ASP A 135 20.30 -7.10 8.03
C ASP A 135 20.20 -7.26 6.49
N ALA A 136 19.21 -8.00 6.01
CA ALA A 136 19.02 -8.22 4.57
C ALA A 136 18.53 -6.97 3.87
N ASP A 137 17.48 -6.32 4.39
CA ASP A 137 16.94 -5.07 3.84
C ASP A 137 17.94 -3.92 3.96
N ARG A 138 18.65 -3.85 5.09
CA ARG A 138 19.70 -2.85 5.30
C ARG A 138 20.80 -3.01 4.27
N GLY A 139 21.34 -4.21 4.10
CA GLY A 139 22.41 -4.48 3.14
C GLY A 139 22.00 -4.18 1.71
N MET A 140 20.77 -4.54 1.32
CA MET A 140 20.22 -4.26 0.00
C MET A 140 20.06 -2.74 -0.23
N LEU A 141 19.51 -2.01 0.74
CA LEU A 141 19.32 -0.55 0.61
C LEU A 141 20.64 0.21 0.67
N GLU A 142 21.59 -0.18 1.52
CA GLU A 142 22.95 0.41 1.52
C GLU A 142 23.63 0.23 0.18
N TRP A 143 23.53 -0.97 -0.43
CA TRP A 143 24.05 -1.22 -1.76
C TRP A 143 23.37 -0.32 -2.80
N PHE A 144 22.02 -0.26 -2.81
CA PHE A 144 21.23 0.56 -3.72
C PHE A 144 21.60 2.04 -3.62
N TYR A 145 21.58 2.60 -2.42
CA TYR A 145 21.90 4.00 -2.18
C TYR A 145 23.34 4.31 -2.58
N ARG A 146 24.29 3.46 -2.23
CA ARG A 146 25.72 3.68 -2.52
C ARG A 146 26.05 3.57 -4.00
N PHE A 147 25.51 2.59 -4.72
CA PHE A 147 25.94 2.28 -6.08
C PHE A 147 25.02 2.86 -7.16
N LEU A 148 23.73 3.07 -6.88
CA LEU A 148 22.78 3.63 -7.85
C LEU A 148 22.48 5.11 -7.58
N MET A 149 22.29 5.48 -6.31
CA MET A 149 21.99 6.87 -5.95
C MET A 149 23.24 7.69 -5.67
N HIS A 150 24.42 7.06 -5.51
CA HIS A 150 25.68 7.69 -5.11
C HIS A 150 25.60 8.49 -3.80
N GLU A 151 24.72 8.08 -2.89
CA GLU A 151 24.45 8.71 -1.60
C GLU A 151 24.50 7.67 -0.48
N PRO A 152 24.77 8.07 0.79
CA PRO A 152 24.61 7.18 1.91
C PRO A 152 23.13 6.89 2.19
N LEU A 153 22.83 5.71 2.72
CA LEU A 153 21.50 5.38 3.20
C LEU A 153 21.10 6.36 4.30
N GLN A 154 20.01 7.10 4.08
CA GLN A 154 19.44 8.05 5.03
C GLN A 154 18.00 7.68 5.38
N GLY A 155 17.61 7.94 6.63
CA GLY A 155 16.22 7.83 7.04
C GLY A 155 15.38 8.99 6.52
N PHE A 156 14.09 8.73 6.32
CA PHE A 156 13.10 9.75 5.99
C PHE A 156 11.72 9.36 6.52
N ASP A 157 10.85 10.35 6.64
CA ASP A 157 9.45 10.18 6.99
C ASP A 157 8.59 10.98 6.00
N LEU A 158 7.84 10.29 5.18
CA LEU A 158 6.94 10.86 4.17
C LEU A 158 5.47 10.52 4.48
N LEU A 159 5.19 10.05 5.70
CA LEU A 159 3.82 9.73 6.11
C LEU A 159 2.96 10.99 6.15
N ASP A 160 1.83 10.96 5.47
CA ASP A 160 0.77 11.97 5.53
C ASP A 160 -0.51 11.33 6.06
N LEU A 161 -0.54 11.09 7.37
CA LEU A 161 -1.70 10.47 8.04
C LEU A 161 -2.96 11.34 7.95
N PRO A 162 -2.91 12.68 8.01
CA PRO A 162 -4.08 13.52 7.73
C PRO A 162 -4.69 13.31 6.34
N SER A 163 -3.87 13.14 5.30
CA SER A 163 -4.36 12.82 3.96
C SER A 163 -4.97 11.41 3.88
N ALA A 164 -4.37 10.43 4.57
CA ALA A 164 -4.92 9.09 4.65
C ALA A 164 -6.29 9.08 5.36
N TYR A 165 -6.43 9.82 6.46
CA TYR A 165 -7.70 9.98 7.16
C TYR A 165 -8.78 10.62 6.26
N ARG A 166 -8.44 11.72 5.56
CA ARG A 166 -9.38 12.38 4.63
C ARG A 166 -9.81 11.44 3.51
N TRP A 167 -8.90 10.63 2.99
CA TRP A 167 -9.26 9.64 1.98
C TRP A 167 -10.28 8.61 2.52
N GLY A 168 -10.14 8.20 3.78
CA GLY A 168 -11.13 7.37 4.46
C GLY A 168 -12.52 8.04 4.52
N GLU A 169 -12.58 9.35 4.81
CA GLU A 169 -13.83 10.13 4.79
C GLU A 169 -14.43 10.20 3.39
N GLU A 170 -13.63 10.45 2.35
CA GLU A 170 -14.05 10.48 0.94
C GLU A 170 -14.67 9.14 0.50
N LEU A 171 -14.05 8.01 0.88
CA LEU A 171 -14.60 6.68 0.62
C LEU A 171 -15.96 6.48 1.32
N ARG A 172 -16.09 6.94 2.57
CA ARG A 172 -17.34 6.86 3.33
C ARG A 172 -18.47 7.66 2.67
N GLU A 173 -18.18 8.88 2.21
CA GLU A 173 -19.13 9.74 1.51
C GLU A 173 -19.59 9.12 0.19
N THR A 174 -18.65 8.56 -0.58
CA THR A 174 -18.96 7.86 -1.85
C THR A 174 -19.82 6.60 -1.63
N LEU A 175 -19.68 5.93 -0.48
CA LEU A 175 -20.50 4.78 -0.14
C LEU A 175 -21.92 5.14 0.28
N ALA A 176 -22.12 6.36 0.78
CA ALA A 176 -23.41 6.83 1.31
C ALA A 176 -24.33 7.42 0.21
N GLY A 177 -23.76 7.87 -0.90
CA GLY A 177 -24.47 8.44 -2.07
C GLY A 177 -24.93 7.39 -3.04
#